data_dd16f5fdcb764191ede2701a45050423
#
_entry.id   dd16f5fdcb764191ede2701a45050423
#
_cell.length_a   1.000
_cell.length_b   1.000
_cell.length_c   1.000
_cell.angle_alpha   90.00
_cell.angle_beta   90.00
_cell.angle_gamma   90.00
#
_symmetry.space_group_name_H-M   'P 1'
#
loop_
_entity.id
_entity.type
_entity.pdbx_description
1 polymer ?
#
loop_
_entity_poly.entity_id
_entity_poly.type
_entity_poly.pdbx_seq_one_letter_code
_entity_poly.pdbx_strand_id
1 'polypeptide(L)'
;MNNKLFISVITPSYNRASELEHLLKSLSAQSIDHNVFELIISDDGSTDETETLIKRWQEKARYSIKYISQENKGPGAARNHGLKKSIGDLILFIDSDCEAHPNWIETIVDEYQKNEFDACGGPDGGKKDFTILQKAIDYSMTSFFTTGGMRGHSEKMISKFYPRTHNMGIKRNIYETLGGFGSLRHGQDIEFSHRIRMSG
;
A
#
# COMPACT_ATOMS: atom_id res chain seq x y z
N MET A 1 -9.51 11.79 -26.01
CA MET A 1 -10.34 11.36 -24.87
C MET A 1 -9.40 11.35 -23.66
N ASN A 2 -9.60 12.24 -22.68
CA ASN A 2 -8.84 12.16 -21.42
C ASN A 2 -9.27 10.87 -20.72
N ASN A 3 -8.48 9.82 -20.83
CA ASN A 3 -8.68 8.63 -20.02
C ASN A 3 -8.51 9.06 -18.56
N LYS A 4 -9.60 9.06 -17.79
CA LYS A 4 -9.55 9.39 -16.35
C LYS A 4 -8.71 8.31 -15.69
N LEU A 5 -7.61 8.70 -15.04
CA LEU A 5 -6.70 7.79 -14.33
C LEU A 5 -7.49 6.95 -13.31
N PHE A 6 -7.35 5.63 -13.36
CA PHE A 6 -7.98 4.71 -12.42
C PHE A 6 -6.94 4.04 -11.54
N ILE A 7 -7.24 3.89 -10.26
CA ILE A 7 -6.28 3.42 -9.25
C ILE A 7 -6.75 2.09 -8.65
N SER A 8 -5.84 1.12 -8.53
CA SER A 8 -6.07 -0.08 -7.73
C SER A 8 -5.24 -0.01 -6.45
N VAL A 9 -5.90 0.03 -5.30
CA VAL A 9 -5.26 -0.10 -3.99
C VAL A 9 -5.25 -1.57 -3.61
N ILE A 10 -4.09 -2.14 -3.32
CA ILE A 10 -3.92 -3.56 -2.97
C ILE A 10 -3.46 -3.68 -1.52
N THR A 11 -4.22 -4.43 -0.74
CA THR A 11 -3.93 -4.72 0.67
C THR A 11 -3.86 -6.23 0.88
N PRO A 12 -2.69 -6.79 1.23
CA PRO A 12 -2.60 -8.15 1.71
C PRO A 12 -3.14 -8.22 3.14
N SER A 13 -3.87 -9.28 3.47
CA SER A 13 -4.42 -9.50 4.82
C SER A 13 -4.28 -10.95 5.25
N TYR A 14 -4.01 -11.18 6.55
CA TYR A 14 -4.06 -12.49 7.16
C TYR A 14 -4.37 -12.36 8.65
N ASN A 15 -5.58 -12.77 9.07
CA ASN A 15 -6.06 -12.70 10.46
C ASN A 15 -5.89 -11.29 11.09
N ARG A 16 -6.40 -10.25 10.41
CA ARG A 16 -6.24 -8.84 10.77
C ARG A 16 -7.56 -8.05 10.68
N ALA A 17 -8.68 -8.69 11.02
CA ALA A 17 -10.00 -8.06 10.88
C ALA A 17 -10.13 -6.72 11.63
N SER A 18 -9.57 -6.61 12.84
CA SER A 18 -9.64 -5.38 13.63
C SER A 18 -8.84 -4.22 13.01
N GLU A 19 -7.62 -4.49 12.59
CA GLU A 19 -6.73 -3.49 11.97
C GLU A 19 -7.29 -3.08 10.60
N LEU A 20 -7.76 -4.06 9.83
CA LEU A 20 -8.34 -3.83 8.51
C LEU A 20 -9.58 -2.91 8.58
N GLU A 21 -10.36 -2.94 9.66
CA GLU A 21 -11.47 -2.02 9.85
C GLU A 21 -11.01 -0.56 9.94
N HIS A 22 -9.85 -0.29 10.54
CA HIS A 22 -9.28 1.07 10.58
C HIS A 22 -8.83 1.54 9.19
N LEU A 23 -8.19 0.65 8.42
CA LEU A 23 -7.83 0.96 7.03
C LEU A 23 -9.07 1.28 6.19
N LEU A 24 -10.12 0.46 6.26
CA LEU A 24 -11.37 0.67 5.51
C LEU A 24 -12.04 2.01 5.84
N LYS A 25 -12.04 2.40 7.13
CA LYS A 25 -12.52 3.73 7.57
C LYS A 25 -11.67 4.86 6.97
N SER A 26 -10.34 4.72 6.98
CA SER A 26 -9.44 5.74 6.45
C SER A 26 -9.56 5.90 4.93
N LEU A 27 -9.79 4.83 4.20
CA LEU A 27 -10.06 4.88 2.76
C LEU A 27 -11.43 5.49 2.44
N SER A 28 -12.43 5.32 3.31
CA SER A 28 -13.73 6.01 3.18
C SER A 28 -13.64 7.52 3.43
N ALA A 29 -12.58 7.99 4.05
CA ALA A 29 -12.32 9.40 4.33
C ALA A 29 -11.40 10.07 3.30
N GLN A 30 -11.06 9.39 2.20
CA GLN A 30 -10.22 9.98 1.17
C GLN A 30 -10.90 11.19 0.51
N SER A 31 -10.11 12.24 0.23
CA SER A 31 -10.58 13.49 -0.40
C SER A 31 -10.93 13.33 -1.88
N ILE A 32 -10.36 12.33 -2.54
CA ILE A 32 -10.58 12.09 -3.97
C ILE A 32 -11.96 11.44 -4.24
N ASP A 33 -12.48 11.62 -5.46
CA ASP A 33 -13.68 10.93 -5.93
C ASP A 33 -13.54 9.40 -5.77
N HIS A 34 -14.43 8.80 -5.00
CA HIS A 34 -14.40 7.37 -4.70
C HIS A 34 -14.61 6.46 -5.93
N ASN A 35 -15.08 7.00 -7.05
CA ASN A 35 -15.25 6.27 -8.30
C ASN A 35 -13.95 6.13 -9.11
N VAL A 36 -12.86 6.78 -8.70
CA VAL A 36 -11.58 6.70 -9.42
C VAL A 36 -10.64 5.63 -8.88
N PHE A 37 -11.04 4.92 -7.82
CA PHE A 37 -10.24 3.83 -7.28
C PHE A 37 -11.06 2.63 -6.84
N GLU A 38 -10.40 1.49 -6.79
CA GLU A 38 -10.87 0.27 -6.17
C GLU A 38 -9.93 -0.17 -5.05
N LEU A 39 -10.45 -0.86 -4.06
CA LEU A 39 -9.67 -1.57 -3.04
C LEU A 39 -9.74 -3.07 -3.30
N ILE A 40 -8.60 -3.72 -3.36
CA ILE A 40 -8.47 -5.18 -3.46
C ILE A 40 -7.89 -5.71 -2.17
N ILE A 41 -8.71 -6.35 -1.36
CA ILE A 41 -8.27 -7.11 -0.20
C ILE A 41 -7.87 -8.51 -0.68
N SER A 42 -6.57 -8.77 -0.64
CA SER A 42 -6.02 -10.08 -0.98
C SER A 42 -5.73 -10.86 0.30
N ASP A 43 -6.69 -11.67 0.67
CA ASP A 43 -6.65 -12.47 1.88
C ASP A 43 -5.81 -13.73 1.70
N ASP A 44 -4.85 -13.93 2.59
CA ASP A 44 -3.91 -15.04 2.56
C ASP A 44 -4.36 -16.22 3.44
N GLY A 45 -5.66 -16.52 3.40
CA GLY A 45 -6.26 -17.65 4.09
C GLY A 45 -6.62 -17.35 5.55
N SER A 46 -7.21 -16.19 5.82
CA SER A 46 -7.71 -15.84 7.16
C SER A 46 -8.78 -16.80 7.67
N THR A 47 -8.76 -17.02 8.97
CA THR A 47 -9.73 -17.84 9.72
C THR A 47 -10.51 -17.04 10.75
N ASP A 48 -10.24 -15.74 10.86
CA ASP A 48 -10.94 -14.78 11.71
C ASP A 48 -12.15 -14.15 10.98
N GLU A 49 -12.71 -13.07 11.52
CA GLU A 49 -13.86 -12.37 10.97
C GLU A 49 -13.55 -11.50 9.71
N THR A 50 -12.39 -11.68 9.08
CA THR A 50 -11.96 -10.83 7.93
C THR A 50 -12.98 -10.87 6.79
N GLU A 51 -13.43 -12.05 6.34
CA GLU A 51 -14.40 -12.16 5.25
C GLU A 51 -15.74 -11.51 5.61
N THR A 52 -16.23 -11.76 6.84
CA THR A 52 -17.48 -11.16 7.35
C THR A 52 -17.41 -9.64 7.41
N LEU A 53 -16.27 -9.10 7.87
CA LEU A 53 -16.00 -7.67 7.89
C LEU A 53 -16.08 -7.08 6.48
N ILE A 54 -15.39 -7.69 5.51
CA ILE A 54 -15.35 -7.18 4.14
C ILE A 54 -16.74 -7.20 3.49
N LYS A 55 -17.51 -8.26 3.63
CA LYS A 55 -18.90 -8.32 3.12
C LYS A 55 -19.73 -7.14 3.62
N ARG A 56 -19.66 -6.83 4.92
CA ARG A 56 -20.34 -5.66 5.50
C ARG A 56 -19.87 -4.32 4.90
N TRP A 57 -18.58 -4.22 4.57
CA TRP A 57 -18.03 -3.02 3.98
C TRP A 57 -18.37 -2.87 2.50
N GLN A 58 -18.48 -3.96 1.74
CA GLN A 58 -18.94 -3.95 0.36
C GLN A 58 -20.34 -3.35 0.19
N GLU A 59 -21.22 -3.51 1.20
CA GLU A 59 -22.59 -2.97 1.18
C GLU A 59 -22.65 -1.45 1.46
N LYS A 60 -21.70 -0.88 2.21
CA LYS A 60 -21.75 0.50 2.68
C LYS A 60 -20.68 1.44 2.12
N ALA A 61 -19.61 0.90 1.57
CA ALA A 61 -18.53 1.70 1.02
C ALA A 61 -18.96 2.45 -0.24
N ARG A 62 -18.42 3.66 -0.43
CA ARG A 62 -18.65 4.47 -1.64
C ARG A 62 -17.70 4.15 -2.78
N TYR A 63 -16.68 3.32 -2.53
CA TYR A 63 -15.69 2.84 -3.48
C TYR A 63 -15.83 1.33 -3.68
N SER A 64 -15.33 0.82 -4.79
CA SER A 64 -15.38 -0.59 -5.08
C SER A 64 -14.44 -1.38 -4.16
N ILE A 65 -14.94 -2.42 -3.52
CA ILE A 65 -14.12 -3.35 -2.72
C ILE A 65 -14.21 -4.74 -3.36
N LYS A 66 -13.06 -5.27 -3.78
CA LYS A 66 -12.90 -6.65 -4.20
C LYS A 66 -12.26 -7.46 -3.08
N TYR A 67 -12.90 -8.55 -2.69
CA TYR A 67 -12.33 -9.55 -1.79
C TYR A 67 -11.90 -10.76 -2.59
N ILE A 68 -10.65 -11.14 -2.47
CA ILE A 68 -10.07 -12.34 -3.08
C ILE A 68 -9.30 -13.10 -2.02
N SER A 69 -9.40 -14.43 -2.00
CA SER A 69 -8.70 -15.28 -1.03
C SER A 69 -7.84 -16.33 -1.70
N GLN A 70 -6.82 -16.77 -1.01
CA GLN A 70 -5.95 -17.87 -1.40
C GLN A 70 -5.55 -18.69 -0.16
N GLU A 71 -4.96 -19.88 -0.37
CA GLU A 71 -4.24 -20.56 0.69
C GLU A 71 -3.04 -19.71 1.16
N ASN A 72 -2.69 -19.80 2.45
CA ASN A 72 -1.60 -19.03 3.02
C ASN A 72 -0.26 -19.34 2.31
N LYS A 73 0.27 -18.34 1.63
CA LYS A 73 1.54 -18.37 0.88
C LYS A 73 2.43 -17.17 1.16
N GLY A 74 2.02 -16.35 2.13
CA GLY A 74 2.74 -15.18 2.58
C GLY A 74 2.36 -13.88 1.83
N PRO A 75 2.77 -12.73 2.39
CA PRO A 75 2.29 -11.41 1.94
C PRO A 75 2.69 -11.06 0.51
N GLY A 76 3.82 -11.54 0.01
CA GLY A 76 4.21 -11.32 -1.39
C GLY A 76 3.31 -12.06 -2.38
N ALA A 77 2.94 -13.31 -2.05
CA ALA A 77 1.99 -14.09 -2.85
C ALA A 77 0.61 -13.43 -2.85
N ALA A 78 0.15 -12.93 -1.69
CA ALA A 78 -1.09 -12.19 -1.57
C ALA A 78 -1.06 -10.90 -2.41
N ARG A 79 0.01 -10.10 -2.37
CA ARG A 79 0.16 -8.92 -3.23
C ARG A 79 0.15 -9.29 -4.71
N ASN A 80 0.83 -10.38 -5.11
CA ASN A 80 0.80 -10.89 -6.48
C ASN A 80 -0.60 -11.35 -6.91
N HIS A 81 -1.37 -11.93 -6.00
CA HIS A 81 -2.77 -12.29 -6.27
C HIS A 81 -3.61 -11.02 -6.50
N GLY A 82 -3.43 -9.99 -5.68
CA GLY A 82 -4.06 -8.67 -5.88
C GLY A 82 -3.67 -8.02 -7.21
N LEU A 83 -2.39 -8.03 -7.55
CA LEU A 83 -1.88 -7.51 -8.83
C LEU A 83 -2.57 -8.13 -10.05
N LYS A 84 -2.76 -9.44 -10.05
CA LYS A 84 -3.46 -10.16 -11.15
C LYS A 84 -4.93 -9.77 -11.29
N LYS A 85 -5.54 -9.22 -10.26
CA LYS A 85 -6.96 -8.83 -10.23
C LYS A 85 -7.18 -7.33 -10.35
N SER A 86 -6.11 -6.54 -10.27
CA SER A 86 -6.14 -5.09 -10.40
C SER A 86 -6.37 -4.65 -11.84
N ILE A 87 -7.06 -3.53 -12.03
CA ILE A 87 -7.37 -2.93 -13.33
C ILE A 87 -6.90 -1.47 -13.44
N GLY A 88 -6.40 -0.87 -12.37
CA GLY A 88 -5.96 0.53 -12.32
C GLY A 88 -4.71 0.80 -13.16
N ASP A 89 -4.57 1.99 -13.68
CA ASP A 89 -3.38 2.50 -14.38
C ASP A 89 -2.22 2.71 -13.39
N LEU A 90 -2.57 3.17 -12.18
CA LEU A 90 -1.69 3.17 -11.01
C LEU A 90 -2.11 2.08 -10.03
N ILE A 91 -1.12 1.43 -9.44
CA ILE A 91 -1.30 0.41 -8.42
C ILE A 91 -0.64 0.90 -7.15
N LEU A 92 -1.42 1.03 -6.08
CA LEU A 92 -0.96 1.46 -4.78
C LEU A 92 -0.98 0.28 -3.81
N PHE A 93 0.04 0.16 -2.98
CA PHE A 93 0.10 -0.83 -1.91
C PHE A 93 0.01 -0.13 -0.56
N ILE A 94 -0.80 -0.71 0.32
CA ILE A 94 -0.92 -0.32 1.72
C ILE A 94 -1.14 -1.58 2.55
N ASP A 95 -0.48 -1.69 3.71
CA ASP A 95 -0.62 -2.86 4.57
C ASP A 95 -1.92 -2.78 5.41
N SER A 96 -2.47 -3.93 5.81
CA SER A 96 -3.76 -4.04 6.50
C SER A 96 -3.81 -3.38 7.88
N ASP A 97 -2.65 -3.12 8.49
CA ASP A 97 -2.49 -2.45 9.78
C ASP A 97 -2.15 -0.95 9.67
N CYS A 98 -2.22 -0.40 8.46
CA CYS A 98 -2.02 1.03 8.20
C CYS A 98 -3.34 1.80 8.17
N GLU A 99 -3.26 3.12 8.34
CA GLU A 99 -4.34 4.07 8.07
C GLU A 99 -3.85 5.09 7.05
N ALA A 100 -4.61 5.27 5.97
CA ALA A 100 -4.29 6.24 4.94
C ALA A 100 -4.61 7.66 5.41
N HIS A 101 -3.70 8.62 5.16
CA HIS A 101 -4.01 10.03 5.34
C HIS A 101 -5.17 10.44 4.43
N PRO A 102 -6.08 11.34 4.83
CA PRO A 102 -7.24 11.72 4.00
C PRO A 102 -6.91 12.13 2.56
N ASN A 103 -5.77 12.73 2.31
CA ASN A 103 -5.33 13.16 0.98
C ASN A 103 -4.32 12.18 0.35
N TRP A 104 -4.20 10.96 0.85
CA TRP A 104 -3.15 10.02 0.40
C TRP A 104 -3.22 9.71 -1.09
N ILE A 105 -4.38 9.27 -1.59
CA ILE A 105 -4.54 8.92 -3.01
C ILE A 105 -4.48 10.19 -3.87
N GLU A 106 -5.13 11.28 -3.46
CA GLU A 106 -5.11 12.56 -4.18
C GLU A 106 -3.68 13.09 -4.35
N THR A 107 -2.88 13.09 -3.28
CA THR A 107 -1.48 13.53 -3.33
C THR A 107 -0.65 12.70 -4.33
N ILE A 108 -0.84 11.38 -4.36
CA ILE A 108 -0.13 10.51 -5.31
C ILE A 108 -0.57 10.78 -6.75
N VAL A 109 -1.87 10.99 -6.97
CA VAL A 109 -2.41 11.31 -8.30
C VAL A 109 -1.90 12.66 -8.80
N ASP A 110 -1.92 13.69 -7.95
CA ASP A 110 -1.42 15.03 -8.28
C ASP A 110 0.08 14.98 -8.64
N GLU A 111 0.86 14.24 -7.86
CA GLU A 111 2.28 14.09 -8.11
C GLU A 111 2.55 13.30 -9.40
N TYR A 112 1.78 12.27 -9.67
CA TYR A 112 1.85 11.51 -10.91
C TYR A 112 1.53 12.36 -12.14
N GLN A 113 0.49 13.20 -12.05
CA GLN A 113 0.11 14.11 -13.15
C GLN A 113 1.17 15.17 -13.44
N LYS A 114 1.97 15.57 -12.43
CA LYS A 114 3.06 16.53 -12.59
C LYS A 114 4.34 15.92 -13.15
N ASN A 115 4.72 14.75 -12.66
CA ASN A 115 6.07 14.20 -12.82
C ASN A 115 6.12 12.84 -13.53
N GLU A 116 4.98 12.20 -13.80
CA GLU A 116 4.87 10.90 -14.49
C GLU A 116 5.85 9.84 -13.99
N PHE A 117 5.99 9.70 -12.66
CA PHE A 117 6.92 8.72 -12.07
C PHE A 117 6.54 7.27 -12.40
N ASP A 118 7.50 6.36 -12.48
CA ASP A 118 7.27 4.93 -12.65
C ASP A 118 6.96 4.21 -11.34
N ALA A 119 7.56 4.67 -10.26
CA ALA A 119 7.27 4.23 -8.89
C ALA A 119 7.43 5.37 -7.89
N CYS A 120 6.62 5.36 -6.86
CA CYS A 120 6.73 6.29 -5.75
C CYS A 120 6.63 5.57 -4.41
N GLY A 121 7.01 6.26 -3.37
CA GLY A 121 6.78 5.88 -1.99
C GLY A 121 6.72 7.12 -1.13
N GLY A 122 5.98 7.03 -0.05
CA GLY A 122 5.79 8.14 0.87
C GLY A 122 6.32 7.84 2.28
N PRO A 123 6.31 8.86 3.15
CA PRO A 123 6.64 8.70 4.56
C PRO A 123 5.62 7.82 5.26
N ASP A 124 6.10 7.12 6.26
CA ASP A 124 5.30 6.52 7.31
C ASP A 124 5.58 7.23 8.64
N GLY A 125 4.64 7.19 9.54
CA GLY A 125 4.79 7.80 10.85
C GLY A 125 3.80 7.21 11.85
N GLY A 126 4.19 7.25 13.13
CA GLY A 126 3.35 6.81 14.23
C GLY A 126 2.17 7.74 14.47
N LYS A 127 1.07 7.17 14.97
CA LYS A 127 -0.11 7.95 15.37
C LYS A 127 0.19 8.81 16.60
N LYS A 128 -0.52 9.94 16.71
CA LYS A 128 -0.37 10.86 17.86
C LYS A 128 -0.74 10.20 19.21
N ASP A 129 -1.65 9.27 19.20
CA ASP A 129 -2.19 8.52 20.34
C ASP A 129 -1.40 7.25 20.69
N PHE A 130 -0.28 7.00 20.01
CA PHE A 130 0.60 5.90 20.33
C PHE A 130 1.05 5.94 21.79
N THR A 131 1.12 4.77 22.43
CA THR A 131 1.72 4.58 23.74
C THR A 131 3.19 5.01 23.75
N ILE A 132 3.77 5.23 24.93
CA ILE A 132 5.19 5.59 25.06
C ILE A 132 6.09 4.57 24.37
N LEU A 133 5.80 3.28 24.51
CA LEU A 133 6.58 2.21 23.87
C LEU A 133 6.45 2.26 22.34
N GLN A 134 5.24 2.44 21.81
CA GLN A 134 5.01 2.58 20.38
C GLN A 134 5.69 3.82 19.81
N LYS A 135 5.67 4.95 20.51
CA LYS A 135 6.41 6.15 20.12
C LYS A 135 7.93 5.94 20.12
N ALA A 136 8.46 5.18 21.06
CA ALA A 136 9.88 4.84 21.09
C ALA A 136 10.28 3.93 19.92
N ILE A 137 9.42 2.97 19.57
CA ILE A 137 9.61 2.11 18.38
C ILE A 137 9.54 2.95 17.10
N ASP A 138 8.51 3.78 16.95
CA ASP A 138 8.34 4.69 15.81
C ASP A 138 9.57 5.61 15.66
N TYR A 139 10.01 6.24 16.74
CA TYR A 139 11.24 7.04 16.71
C TYR A 139 12.47 6.24 16.30
N SER A 140 12.62 5.01 16.78
CA SER A 140 13.74 4.17 16.39
C SER A 140 13.68 3.76 14.90
N MET A 141 12.48 3.67 14.33
CA MET A 141 12.27 3.32 12.91
C MET A 141 12.37 4.51 11.96
N THR A 142 12.07 5.73 12.42
CA THR A 142 12.02 6.94 11.59
C THR A 142 13.22 7.86 11.80
N SER A 143 13.99 7.68 12.89
CA SER A 143 15.14 8.52 13.21
C SER A 143 16.23 8.43 12.16
N PHE A 144 16.84 9.58 11.87
CA PHE A 144 18.01 9.67 10.99
C PHE A 144 19.18 8.80 11.46
N PHE A 145 19.39 8.68 12.76
CA PHE A 145 20.52 7.91 13.32
C PHE A 145 20.35 6.39 13.15
N THR A 146 19.14 5.91 12.99
CA THR A 146 18.85 4.47 12.87
C THR A 146 18.64 4.03 11.43
N THR A 147 18.03 4.88 10.60
CA THR A 147 17.62 4.53 9.23
C THR A 147 18.24 5.43 8.16
N GLY A 148 19.14 6.35 8.52
CA GLY A 148 19.74 7.30 7.60
C GLY A 148 18.73 8.26 6.96
N GLY A 149 17.57 8.48 7.61
CA GLY A 149 16.49 9.33 7.13
C GLY A 149 15.56 8.67 6.11
N MET A 150 15.78 7.39 5.77
CA MET A 150 14.99 6.69 4.74
C MET A 150 13.50 6.57 5.07
N ARG A 151 13.13 6.44 6.34
CA ARG A 151 11.72 6.29 6.75
C ARG A 151 11.09 7.60 7.23
N GLY A 152 11.87 8.47 7.86
CA GLY A 152 11.40 9.76 8.36
C GLY A 152 11.42 10.90 7.34
N HIS A 153 11.77 10.63 6.07
CA HIS A 153 11.87 11.61 4.99
C HIS A 153 12.62 12.90 5.37
N SER A 154 13.85 12.74 5.77
CA SER A 154 14.78 13.88 5.87
C SER A 154 15.25 14.27 4.46
N GLU A 155 15.22 15.57 4.14
CA GLU A 155 15.85 16.13 2.92
C GLU A 155 17.36 15.77 2.81
N LYS A 156 17.96 15.35 3.91
CA LYS A 156 19.37 14.93 4.02
C LYS A 156 19.54 13.40 3.99
N MET A 157 18.79 12.69 3.16
CA MET A 157 18.94 11.24 3.04
C MET A 157 20.36 10.85 2.62
N ILE A 158 20.97 9.94 3.39
CA ILE A 158 22.33 9.43 3.13
C ILE A 158 22.32 8.37 2.03
N SER A 159 21.20 7.69 1.79
CA SER A 159 21.11 6.57 0.86
C SER A 159 19.96 6.72 -0.13
N LYS A 160 20.01 5.91 -1.16
CA LYS A 160 18.97 5.82 -2.18
C LYS A 160 17.65 5.32 -1.57
N PHE A 161 16.55 6.03 -1.85
CA PHE A 161 15.22 5.64 -1.39
C PHE A 161 14.73 4.38 -2.12
N TYR A 162 14.17 3.46 -1.36
CA TYR A 162 13.48 2.26 -1.86
C TYR A 162 12.06 2.27 -1.31
N PRO A 163 11.04 2.48 -2.15
CA PRO A 163 9.65 2.39 -1.74
C PRO A 163 9.33 1.09 -0.99
N ARG A 164 8.51 1.19 0.05
CA ARG A 164 8.08 0.06 0.90
C ARG A 164 6.58 -0.17 0.71
N THR A 165 6.17 -1.42 0.76
CA THR A 165 4.78 -1.82 0.42
C THR A 165 3.70 -1.27 1.35
N HIS A 166 4.03 -0.75 2.51
CA HIS A 166 3.06 -0.05 3.36
C HIS A 166 2.67 1.35 2.80
N ASN A 167 3.46 1.92 1.88
CA ASN A 167 3.16 3.17 1.17
C ASN A 167 3.93 3.23 -0.16
N MET A 168 3.55 2.41 -1.12
CA MET A 168 4.20 2.29 -2.42
C MET A 168 3.18 2.44 -3.54
N GLY A 169 3.55 3.18 -4.59
CA GLY A 169 2.81 3.26 -5.84
C GLY A 169 3.67 2.87 -7.03
N ILE A 170 3.09 2.21 -8.01
CA ILE A 170 3.73 1.87 -9.28
C ILE A 170 2.79 2.08 -10.45
N LYS A 171 3.31 2.41 -11.64
CA LYS A 171 2.55 2.28 -12.89
C LYS A 171 2.27 0.81 -13.18
N ARG A 172 1.16 0.54 -13.86
CA ARG A 172 0.80 -0.81 -14.31
C ARG A 172 1.88 -1.45 -15.20
N ASN A 173 2.48 -0.70 -16.12
CA ASN A 173 3.51 -1.19 -17.01
C ASN A 173 4.75 -1.73 -16.26
N ILE A 174 5.05 -1.22 -15.08
CA ILE A 174 6.12 -1.74 -14.21
C ILE A 174 5.81 -3.18 -13.79
N TYR A 175 4.58 -3.43 -13.35
CA TYR A 175 4.14 -4.79 -13.04
C TYR A 175 4.16 -5.71 -14.28
N GLU A 176 3.70 -5.22 -15.42
CA GLU A 176 3.65 -5.99 -16.66
C GLU A 176 5.04 -6.35 -17.19
N THR A 177 6.01 -5.45 -17.01
CA THR A 177 7.38 -5.63 -17.50
C THR A 177 8.24 -6.46 -16.54
N LEU A 178 8.18 -6.14 -15.24
CA LEU A 178 9.08 -6.72 -14.23
C LEU A 178 8.45 -7.90 -13.48
N GLY A 179 7.14 -8.12 -13.64
CA GLY A 179 6.38 -9.04 -12.81
C GLY A 179 6.13 -8.46 -11.41
N GLY A 180 5.63 -9.30 -10.51
CA GLY A 180 5.33 -8.92 -9.13
C GLY A 180 6.48 -9.18 -8.16
N PHE A 181 6.11 -9.41 -6.91
CA PHE A 181 7.03 -9.73 -5.82
C PHE A 181 7.66 -11.11 -5.99
N GLY A 182 8.94 -11.21 -5.70
CA GLY A 182 9.68 -12.48 -5.73
C GLY A 182 9.30 -13.43 -4.58
N SER A 183 9.91 -14.61 -4.56
CA SER A 183 9.66 -15.67 -3.57
C SER A 183 10.46 -15.53 -2.27
N LEU A 184 11.16 -14.43 -2.06
CA LEU A 184 11.91 -14.18 -0.82
C LEU A 184 10.97 -14.21 0.39
N ARG A 185 11.40 -14.83 1.48
CA ARG A 185 10.62 -14.86 2.73
C ARG A 185 10.52 -13.47 3.38
N HIS A 186 11.57 -12.67 3.29
CA HIS A 186 11.66 -11.31 3.84
C HIS A 186 12.31 -10.36 2.84
N GLY A 187 12.00 -9.06 2.91
CA GLY A 187 12.58 -8.04 2.06
C GLY A 187 12.08 -8.05 0.61
N GLN A 188 10.91 -8.63 0.35
CA GLN A 188 10.29 -8.68 -0.98
C GLN A 188 10.05 -7.28 -1.56
N ASP A 189 9.70 -6.33 -0.71
CA ASP A 189 9.49 -4.93 -1.07
C ASP A 189 10.80 -4.25 -1.51
N ILE A 190 11.89 -4.50 -0.80
CA ILE A 190 13.21 -3.97 -1.14
C ILE A 190 13.71 -4.59 -2.47
N GLU A 191 13.54 -5.91 -2.62
CA GLU A 191 13.92 -6.62 -3.85
C GLU A 191 13.15 -6.09 -5.05
N PHE A 192 11.84 -5.91 -4.94
CA PHE A 192 11.00 -5.37 -5.99
C PHE A 192 11.38 -3.92 -6.32
N SER A 193 11.54 -3.07 -5.30
CA SER A 193 12.00 -1.68 -5.48
C SER A 193 13.39 -1.61 -6.13
N HIS A 194 14.28 -2.56 -5.80
CA HIS A 194 15.60 -2.64 -6.43
C HIS A 194 15.48 -3.00 -7.93
N ARG A 195 14.63 -3.99 -8.28
CA ARG A 195 14.38 -4.33 -9.71
C ARG A 195 13.80 -3.15 -10.48
N ILE A 196 12.81 -2.44 -9.92
CA ILE A 196 12.25 -1.23 -10.55
C ILE A 196 13.36 -0.23 -10.86
N ARG A 197 14.22 0.02 -9.89
CA ARG A 197 15.28 0.99 -10.01
C ARG A 197 16.38 0.58 -11.00
N MET A 198 16.63 -0.72 -11.17
CA MET A 198 17.63 -1.23 -12.12
C MET A 198 17.11 -1.31 -13.55
N SER A 199 15.81 -1.18 -13.75
CA SER A 199 15.18 -1.22 -15.08
C SER A 199 15.16 0.15 -15.79
N GLY A 200 15.57 1.21 -15.15
CA GLY A 200 15.62 2.57 -15.67
C GLY A 200 15.23 3.58 -14.64
#